data_3598a6d6570fb1559f7866a52c859905
#
_entry.id   3598a6d6570fb1559f7866a52c859905
#
_cell.length_a   1.000
_cell.length_b   1.000
_cell.length_c   1.000
_cell.angle_alpha   90.00
_cell.angle_beta   90.00
_cell.angle_gamma   90.00
#
_symmetry.space_group_name_H-M   'P 1'
#
loop_
_entity.id
_entity.type
_entity.pdbx_description
1 polymer ?
#
loop_
_entity_poly.entity_id
_entity_poly.type
_entity_poly.pdbx_seq_one_letter_code
_entity_poly.pdbx_strand_id
1 'polypeptide(L)'
;MDGVCFEKNNVINILWNDKTQATYGIKQFFDEKLEELLSMGDNTLFFMGLKLWGFPIVYKLRKWGYGDLTMNSLFKNSNPKPKAGQFIYTVGARSNTWFSIKITSKEDKGTLTILSYENFVPIDEEMIESDFCENCSFIEGMLLSVNMMRELGCTGNTVSSSATSIWRGGFNKYDVSSLFPSPTDKEYDFIRNSYHGGWCYVNRQGKVGKGIVLDVNSLYPYVMESSNLPVGKGKYFKGCPKKLWRERDKFGYYARIRCRFVIKEDYIPFIRIQNSDRYNPEEVLLTSDVWNSADGCFERYEVDEWGELHEIKAELTLWKDELELFFEHYNVEDLEFVDGYKYNLWNGVFKNYVNRFRDMKENAKNKSERRIAKILMNSLSGNLAKNIKRESVYFLEENVDKIMRKCNDDASDNIVKAIQECGNVVKTMSRSHSYITIGAAITSIAMCITVKAAQANYKHFLYSDTDSLHLDCDVDEVVGLRIDDKELGAWKVEHRFKRASYIQQKVYFIDDVVEGAILKWAGMKDESRKQVEAILNNSDNIPSNTFSVQYSRDIVVDFVNFTKRQVYGMYNIDINDFI
;
A
#
# COMPACT_ATOMS: atom_id res chain seq x y z
N MET A 1 18.28 -16.84 -17.21
CA MET A 1 19.43 -16.17 -16.58
C MET A 1 18.93 -14.88 -15.95
N ASP A 2 19.40 -14.52 -14.75
CA ASP A 2 19.12 -13.22 -14.14
C ASP A 2 20.30 -12.28 -14.36
N GLY A 3 20.03 -11.01 -14.64
CA GLY A 3 21.01 -9.94 -14.78
C GLY A 3 20.53 -8.65 -14.13
N VAL A 4 21.45 -7.74 -13.87
CA VAL A 4 21.16 -6.40 -13.37
C VAL A 4 21.63 -5.35 -14.37
N CYS A 5 20.96 -4.19 -14.38
CA CYS A 5 21.23 -3.12 -15.31
C CYS A 5 20.93 -1.76 -14.67
N PHE A 6 21.78 -0.78 -14.92
CA PHE A 6 21.55 0.61 -14.53
C PHE A 6 22.21 1.58 -15.50
N GLU A 7 21.71 2.80 -15.56
CA GLU A 7 22.30 3.91 -16.29
C GLU A 7 23.07 4.84 -15.34
N LYS A 8 24.30 5.20 -15.74
CA LYS A 8 25.08 6.23 -15.07
C LYS A 8 25.95 6.95 -16.10
N ASN A 9 25.93 8.27 -16.08
CA ASN A 9 26.75 9.12 -16.97
C ASN A 9 26.57 8.83 -18.48
N ASN A 10 25.32 8.67 -18.92
CA ASN A 10 24.96 8.32 -20.30
C ASN A 10 25.44 6.96 -20.79
N VAL A 11 25.70 6.05 -19.88
CA VAL A 11 26.14 4.70 -20.17
C VAL A 11 25.26 3.69 -19.45
N ILE A 12 24.80 2.67 -20.19
CA ILE A 12 24.07 1.53 -19.66
C ILE A 12 25.07 0.43 -19.30
N ASN A 13 25.07 0.01 -18.05
CA ASN A 13 25.89 -1.07 -17.54
C ASN A 13 25.03 -2.30 -17.28
N ILE A 14 25.46 -3.48 -17.72
CA ILE A 14 24.76 -4.75 -17.55
C ILE A 14 25.74 -5.77 -16.96
N LEU A 15 25.28 -6.52 -15.96
CA LEU A 15 26.00 -7.67 -15.41
C LEU A 15 25.05 -8.85 -15.25
N TRP A 16 25.41 -9.99 -15.81
CA TRP A 16 24.68 -11.24 -15.70
C TRP A 16 25.21 -12.12 -14.56
N ASN A 17 24.40 -13.05 -14.09
CA ASN A 17 24.78 -13.96 -13.01
C ASN A 17 25.89 -14.97 -13.40
N ASP A 18 26.17 -15.14 -14.68
CA ASP A 18 27.36 -15.88 -15.20
C ASP A 18 28.63 -15.02 -15.20
N LYS A 19 28.56 -13.78 -14.67
CA LYS A 19 29.61 -12.76 -14.63
C LYS A 19 29.94 -12.10 -15.96
N THR A 20 29.17 -12.35 -17.02
CA THR A 20 29.28 -11.60 -18.27
C THR A 20 28.88 -10.15 -18.00
N GLN A 21 29.78 -9.21 -18.29
CA GLN A 21 29.58 -7.77 -18.14
C GLN A 21 29.68 -7.06 -19.46
N ALA A 22 28.82 -6.08 -19.67
CA ALA A 22 28.82 -5.24 -20.86
C ALA A 22 28.44 -3.79 -20.51
N THR A 23 28.98 -2.85 -21.28
CA THR A 23 28.75 -1.43 -21.12
C THR A 23 28.48 -0.82 -22.48
N TYR A 24 27.39 -0.04 -22.58
CA TYR A 24 26.93 0.54 -23.84
C TYR A 24 26.59 2.01 -23.67
N GLY A 25 26.90 2.85 -24.65
CA GLY A 25 26.27 4.17 -24.73
C GLY A 25 24.75 4.04 -24.85
N ILE A 26 23.99 4.98 -24.28
CA ILE A 26 22.52 4.94 -24.28
C ILE A 26 21.96 4.70 -25.69
N LYS A 27 22.41 5.49 -26.67
CA LYS A 27 21.95 5.36 -28.05
C LYS A 27 22.25 3.96 -28.62
N GLN A 28 23.46 3.46 -28.42
CA GLN A 28 23.85 2.10 -28.87
C GLN A 28 23.00 1.03 -28.19
N PHE A 29 22.74 1.14 -26.89
CA PHE A 29 21.91 0.21 -26.18
C PHE A 29 20.50 0.13 -26.78
N PHE A 30 19.85 1.26 -26.99
CA PHE A 30 18.48 1.28 -27.51
C PHE A 30 18.41 0.95 -29.01
N ASP A 31 19.39 1.32 -29.81
CA ASP A 31 19.35 1.10 -31.27
C ASP A 31 19.80 -0.29 -31.71
N GLU A 32 20.67 -0.94 -30.94
CA GLU A 32 21.31 -2.21 -31.35
C GLU A 32 21.19 -3.31 -30.27
N LYS A 33 21.58 -3.00 -29.03
CA LYS A 33 21.82 -4.04 -28.01
C LYS A 33 20.58 -4.54 -27.33
N LEU A 34 19.55 -3.72 -27.20
CA LEU A 34 18.28 -4.17 -26.66
C LEU A 34 17.63 -5.24 -27.56
N GLU A 35 17.75 -5.11 -28.89
CA GLU A 35 17.25 -6.10 -29.83
C GLU A 35 18.05 -7.42 -29.75
N GLU A 36 19.37 -7.31 -29.62
CA GLU A 36 20.25 -8.48 -29.42
C GLU A 36 19.87 -9.25 -28.11
N LEU A 37 19.59 -8.53 -27.01
CA LEU A 37 19.17 -9.14 -25.74
C LEU A 37 17.84 -9.92 -25.86
N LEU A 38 16.95 -9.52 -26.77
CA LEU A 38 15.69 -10.21 -27.01
C LEU A 38 15.87 -11.59 -27.61
N SER A 39 16.98 -11.85 -28.31
CA SER A 39 17.29 -13.14 -28.94
C SER A 39 17.98 -14.14 -27.99
N MET A 40 18.37 -13.73 -26.77
CA MET A 40 19.21 -14.54 -25.87
C MET A 40 18.47 -15.62 -25.05
N GLY A 41 17.20 -15.93 -25.33
CA GLY A 41 16.44 -16.97 -24.61
C GLY A 41 15.71 -16.45 -23.37
N ASP A 42 15.40 -17.35 -22.40
CA ASP A 42 14.67 -16.97 -21.18
C ASP A 42 15.58 -16.24 -20.18
N ASN A 43 15.46 -14.93 -20.13
CA ASN A 43 16.27 -14.06 -19.28
C ASN A 43 15.41 -13.09 -18.50
N THR A 44 15.88 -12.72 -17.31
CA THR A 44 15.33 -11.65 -16.48
C THR A 44 16.38 -10.57 -16.26
N LEU A 45 16.07 -9.33 -16.58
CA LEU A 45 16.93 -8.18 -16.39
C LEU A 45 16.29 -7.24 -15.36
N PHE A 46 16.94 -7.06 -14.22
CA PHE A 46 16.53 -6.12 -13.18
C PHE A 46 17.11 -4.75 -13.49
N PHE A 47 16.25 -3.86 -13.95
CA PHE A 47 16.64 -2.52 -14.41
C PHE A 47 16.40 -1.49 -13.31
N MET A 48 17.46 -0.88 -12.78
CA MET A 48 17.39 0.27 -11.88
C MET A 48 17.02 1.52 -12.68
N GLY A 49 15.99 2.24 -12.22
CA GLY A 49 15.47 3.39 -12.93
C GLY A 49 14.44 3.05 -14.05
N LEU A 50 13.85 1.84 -14.04
CA LEU A 50 12.84 1.46 -15.05
C LEU A 50 11.68 2.47 -15.13
N LYS A 51 11.42 3.24 -14.10
CA LYS A 51 10.47 4.35 -14.11
C LYS A 51 10.78 5.38 -15.20
N LEU A 52 12.05 5.67 -15.42
CA LEU A 52 12.52 6.63 -16.45
C LEU A 52 12.64 5.96 -17.82
N TRP A 53 13.12 4.73 -17.86
CA TRP A 53 13.49 4.02 -19.10
C TRP A 53 12.38 3.16 -19.69
N GLY A 54 11.30 2.91 -18.97
CA GLY A 54 10.21 2.05 -19.44
C GLY A 54 9.57 2.53 -20.75
N PHE A 55 9.31 3.83 -20.88
CA PHE A 55 8.77 4.42 -22.12
C PHE A 55 9.74 4.35 -23.30
N PRO A 56 11.00 4.78 -23.17
CA PRO A 56 12.00 4.60 -24.23
C PRO A 56 12.10 3.16 -24.71
N ILE A 57 12.09 2.17 -23.82
CA ILE A 57 12.09 0.74 -24.19
C ILE A 57 10.86 0.39 -25.02
N VAL A 58 9.65 0.72 -24.55
CA VAL A 58 8.40 0.44 -25.27
C VAL A 58 8.36 1.13 -26.64
N TYR A 59 8.81 2.38 -26.71
CA TYR A 59 8.90 3.13 -27.97
C TYR A 59 9.81 2.42 -28.99
N LYS A 60 11.00 1.96 -28.57
CA LYS A 60 11.91 1.23 -29.46
C LYS A 60 11.32 -0.11 -29.90
N LEU A 61 10.69 -0.88 -29.01
CA LEU A 61 10.00 -2.12 -29.36
C LEU A 61 8.97 -1.90 -30.47
N ARG A 62 8.17 -0.82 -30.36
CA ARG A 62 7.19 -0.48 -31.39
C ARG A 62 7.85 -0.06 -32.71
N LYS A 63 8.90 0.76 -32.64
CA LYS A 63 9.64 1.20 -33.82
C LYS A 63 10.25 0.02 -34.62
N TRP A 64 10.61 -1.06 -33.93
CA TRP A 64 11.10 -2.30 -34.54
C TRP A 64 9.98 -3.25 -34.99
N GLY A 65 8.71 -2.85 -34.85
CA GLY A 65 7.57 -3.64 -35.29
C GLY A 65 7.10 -4.72 -34.31
N TYR A 66 7.56 -4.68 -33.06
CA TYR A 66 7.04 -5.55 -31.99
C TYR A 66 5.61 -5.13 -31.65
N GLY A 67 4.68 -6.06 -31.77
CA GLY A 67 3.26 -5.81 -31.48
C GLY A 67 2.96 -5.78 -29.99
N ASP A 68 2.29 -4.71 -29.51
CA ASP A 68 1.72 -4.69 -28.17
C ASP A 68 0.41 -5.45 -28.13
N LEU A 69 0.36 -6.55 -27.39
CA LEU A 69 -0.84 -7.36 -27.17
C LEU A 69 -1.56 -7.05 -25.85
N THR A 70 -1.06 -6.11 -25.05
CA THR A 70 -1.66 -5.80 -23.75
C THR A 70 -3.13 -5.42 -23.89
N MET A 71 -3.47 -4.65 -24.91
CA MET A 71 -4.84 -4.22 -25.17
C MET A 71 -5.75 -5.36 -25.65
N ASN A 72 -5.27 -6.25 -26.50
CA ASN A 72 -6.07 -7.35 -27.06
C ASN A 72 -6.19 -8.56 -26.13
N SER A 73 -5.18 -8.87 -25.34
CA SER A 73 -5.18 -10.01 -24.41
C SER A 73 -6.07 -9.79 -23.20
N LEU A 74 -6.21 -8.56 -22.75
CA LEU A 74 -7.05 -8.20 -21.61
C LEU A 74 -8.55 -8.29 -21.91
N PHE A 75 -8.93 -8.24 -23.19
CA PHE A 75 -10.33 -8.37 -23.62
C PHE A 75 -10.81 -9.81 -23.75
N LYS A 76 -9.93 -10.81 -23.80
CA LYS A 76 -10.29 -12.19 -24.16
C LYS A 76 -9.91 -13.27 -23.15
N ASN A 77 -9.56 -13.00 -21.92
CA ASN A 77 -9.17 -14.04 -20.91
C ASN A 77 -8.17 -15.12 -21.41
N SER A 78 -7.50 -14.91 -22.52
CA SER A 78 -6.51 -15.82 -23.10
C SER A 78 -5.16 -15.16 -23.13
N ASN A 79 -4.13 -15.82 -22.58
CA ASN A 79 -2.75 -15.44 -22.85
C ASN A 79 -2.52 -15.57 -24.37
N PRO A 80 -2.37 -14.46 -25.09
CA PRO A 80 -2.16 -14.55 -26.52
C PRO A 80 -0.81 -15.22 -26.75
N LYS A 81 -0.80 -16.18 -27.66
CA LYS A 81 0.45 -16.77 -28.13
C LYS A 81 0.87 -16.03 -29.39
N PRO A 82 2.14 -15.63 -29.51
CA PRO A 82 2.65 -15.00 -30.73
C PRO A 82 2.50 -16.00 -31.91
N LYS A 83 2.16 -15.48 -33.07
CA LYS A 83 2.23 -16.27 -34.32
C LYS A 83 3.69 -16.41 -34.74
N ALA A 84 3.99 -17.40 -35.59
CA ALA A 84 5.34 -17.58 -36.12
C ALA A 84 5.87 -16.28 -36.74
N GLY A 85 7.13 -15.92 -36.45
CA GLY A 85 7.76 -14.67 -36.89
C GLY A 85 7.31 -13.41 -36.14
N GLN A 86 6.55 -13.55 -35.06
CA GLN A 86 6.09 -12.38 -34.27
C GLN A 86 6.67 -12.40 -32.86
N PHE A 87 7.10 -11.22 -32.41
CA PHE A 87 7.37 -10.93 -31.03
C PHE A 87 6.18 -10.17 -30.44
N ILE A 88 5.91 -10.43 -29.18
CA ILE A 88 4.91 -9.70 -28.42
C ILE A 88 5.51 -9.23 -27.12
N TYR A 89 5.08 -8.07 -26.68
CA TYR A 89 5.45 -7.59 -25.35
C TYR A 89 4.23 -7.26 -24.52
N THR A 90 4.37 -7.37 -23.20
CA THR A 90 3.37 -6.98 -22.24
C THR A 90 4.01 -6.04 -21.21
N VAL A 91 3.29 -4.97 -20.87
CA VAL A 91 3.77 -3.97 -19.92
C VAL A 91 2.96 -4.08 -18.64
N GLY A 92 3.64 -4.20 -17.51
CA GLY A 92 3.09 -4.06 -16.18
C GLY A 92 3.46 -2.69 -15.61
N ALA A 93 2.61 -1.68 -15.84
CA ALA A 93 2.78 -0.34 -15.27
C ALA A 93 1.49 0.12 -14.60
N ARG A 94 1.60 0.99 -13.59
CA ARG A 94 0.48 1.64 -12.93
C ARG A 94 0.83 3.09 -12.65
N SER A 95 0.09 4.01 -13.27
CA SER A 95 0.45 5.43 -13.22
C SER A 95 1.93 5.63 -13.60
N ASN A 96 2.73 6.18 -12.74
CA ASN A 96 4.17 6.40 -12.97
C ASN A 96 5.06 5.25 -12.46
N THR A 97 4.48 4.13 -12.04
CA THR A 97 5.25 3.00 -11.51
C THR A 97 5.33 1.90 -12.55
N TRP A 98 6.53 1.63 -13.02
CA TRP A 98 6.85 0.53 -13.94
C TRP A 98 7.28 -0.70 -13.14
N PHE A 99 6.63 -1.83 -13.37
CA PHE A 99 6.93 -3.08 -12.68
C PHE A 99 7.68 -4.05 -13.58
N SER A 100 7.23 -4.19 -14.83
CA SER A 100 7.79 -5.15 -15.77
C SER A 100 7.48 -4.82 -17.22
N ILE A 101 8.39 -5.21 -18.11
CA ILE A 101 8.18 -5.34 -19.55
C ILE A 101 8.57 -6.77 -19.89
N LYS A 102 7.61 -7.58 -20.36
CA LYS A 102 7.86 -8.96 -20.75
C LYS A 102 7.73 -9.09 -22.26
N ILE A 103 8.77 -9.57 -22.92
CA ILE A 103 8.85 -9.78 -24.37
C ILE A 103 8.96 -11.27 -24.62
N THR A 104 8.12 -11.80 -25.53
CA THR A 104 8.06 -13.22 -25.84
C THR A 104 8.19 -13.42 -27.34
N SER A 105 9.11 -14.30 -27.77
CA SER A 105 9.26 -14.77 -29.12
C SER A 105 8.66 -16.17 -29.29
N LYS A 106 8.14 -16.47 -30.49
CA LYS A 106 7.67 -17.82 -30.80
C LYS A 106 8.75 -18.64 -31.47
N GLU A 107 9.61 -18.03 -32.25
CA GLU A 107 10.65 -18.76 -33.01
C GLU A 107 11.81 -19.19 -32.13
N ASP A 108 12.29 -18.30 -31.27
CA ASP A 108 13.45 -18.51 -30.40
C ASP A 108 13.10 -19.21 -29.08
N LYS A 109 11.82 -19.52 -28.83
CA LYS A 109 11.30 -20.10 -27.57
C LYS A 109 11.73 -19.37 -26.29
N GLY A 110 12.24 -18.15 -26.44
CA GLY A 110 12.79 -17.35 -25.35
C GLY A 110 11.87 -16.22 -24.90
N THR A 111 12.08 -15.79 -23.68
CA THR A 111 11.39 -14.65 -23.07
C THR A 111 12.40 -13.75 -22.39
N LEU A 112 12.43 -12.45 -22.74
CA LEU A 112 13.11 -11.44 -21.91
C LEU A 112 12.09 -10.77 -21.02
N THR A 113 12.34 -10.79 -19.71
CA THR A 113 11.55 -10.06 -18.71
C THR A 113 12.41 -8.96 -18.11
N ILE A 114 12.07 -7.70 -18.35
CA ILE A 114 12.70 -6.55 -17.71
C ILE A 114 11.85 -6.19 -16.48
N LEU A 115 12.44 -6.23 -15.29
CA LEU A 115 11.79 -5.90 -14.02
C LEU A 115 12.38 -4.63 -13.43
N SER A 116 11.57 -3.84 -12.73
CA SER A 116 12.12 -2.75 -11.92
C SER A 116 12.91 -3.34 -10.76
N TYR A 117 14.18 -2.97 -10.67
CA TYR A 117 15.06 -3.36 -9.57
C TYR A 117 14.48 -2.91 -8.23
N GLU A 118 14.10 -1.64 -8.10
CA GLU A 118 13.62 -1.01 -6.86
C GLU A 118 12.30 -1.64 -6.35
N ASN A 119 11.48 -2.17 -7.26
CA ASN A 119 10.25 -2.87 -6.88
C ASN A 119 10.50 -4.31 -6.43
N PHE A 120 11.65 -4.88 -6.78
CA PHE A 120 12.04 -6.24 -6.43
C PHE A 120 12.99 -6.29 -5.23
N VAL A 121 14.00 -5.41 -5.19
CA VAL A 121 14.97 -5.29 -4.10
C VAL A 121 14.68 -4.02 -3.31
N PRO A 122 14.18 -4.11 -2.07
CA PRO A 122 13.68 -2.96 -1.32
C PRO A 122 14.79 -2.24 -0.51
N ILE A 123 15.93 -1.98 -1.12
CA ILE A 123 17.05 -1.21 -0.56
C ILE A 123 17.46 -0.11 -1.53
N ASP A 124 18.07 0.95 -1.03
CA ASP A 124 18.55 2.08 -1.82
C ASP A 124 20.02 1.92 -2.23
N GLU A 125 20.51 2.85 -3.03
CA GLU A 125 21.89 2.83 -3.56
C GLU A 125 22.93 2.88 -2.44
N GLU A 126 22.71 3.71 -1.41
CA GLU A 126 23.61 3.83 -0.26
C GLU A 126 23.76 2.49 0.48
N MET A 127 22.66 1.75 0.65
CA MET A 127 22.69 0.42 1.24
C MET A 127 23.38 -0.61 0.35
N ILE A 128 23.24 -0.50 -0.98
CA ILE A 128 23.98 -1.39 -1.90
C ILE A 128 25.47 -1.12 -1.75
N GLU A 129 25.89 0.14 -1.75
CA GLU A 129 27.28 0.52 -1.60
C GLU A 129 27.86 0.09 -0.25
N SER A 130 27.15 0.34 0.86
CA SER A 130 27.63 0.05 2.21
C SER A 130 27.68 -1.44 2.55
N ASP A 131 26.67 -2.20 2.12
CA ASP A 131 26.46 -3.55 2.63
C ASP A 131 26.88 -4.66 1.65
N PHE A 132 27.00 -4.34 0.34
CA PHE A 132 27.33 -5.30 -0.70
C PHE A 132 28.60 -4.97 -1.49
N CYS A 133 29.11 -3.73 -1.42
CA CYS A 133 30.24 -3.29 -2.26
C CYS A 133 31.58 -3.17 -1.52
N GLU A 134 31.74 -3.81 -0.35
CA GLU A 134 32.98 -3.73 0.42
C GLU A 134 34.23 -4.14 -0.41
N ASN A 135 34.06 -5.13 -1.30
CA ASN A 135 35.13 -5.64 -2.16
C ASN A 135 34.70 -5.81 -3.63
N CYS A 136 33.64 -5.15 -4.08
CA CYS A 136 33.12 -5.29 -5.43
C CYS A 136 32.54 -3.96 -5.97
N SER A 137 32.27 -3.92 -7.26
CA SER A 137 31.63 -2.77 -7.91
C SER A 137 30.15 -2.65 -7.54
N PHE A 138 29.55 -1.48 -7.73
CA PHE A 138 28.13 -1.21 -7.49
C PHE A 138 27.23 -2.20 -8.21
N ILE A 139 27.52 -2.52 -9.49
CA ILE A 139 26.73 -3.47 -10.27
C ILE A 139 26.80 -4.90 -9.72
N GLU A 140 27.96 -5.29 -9.18
CA GLU A 140 28.10 -6.58 -8.50
C GLU A 140 27.31 -6.59 -7.19
N GLY A 141 27.28 -5.49 -6.43
CA GLY A 141 26.44 -5.32 -5.26
C GLY A 141 24.94 -5.43 -5.59
N MET A 142 24.51 -4.84 -6.70
CA MET A 142 23.14 -5.03 -7.21
C MET A 142 22.85 -6.51 -7.49
N LEU A 143 23.75 -7.22 -8.16
CA LEU A 143 23.55 -8.63 -8.48
C LEU A 143 23.51 -9.50 -7.22
N LEU A 144 24.37 -9.24 -6.24
CA LEU A 144 24.37 -9.95 -4.96
C LEU A 144 23.04 -9.77 -4.22
N SER A 145 22.49 -8.55 -4.21
CA SER A 145 21.20 -8.30 -3.58
C SER A 145 20.03 -9.00 -4.29
N VAL A 146 20.04 -9.09 -5.63
CA VAL A 146 19.08 -9.88 -6.40
C VAL A 146 19.19 -11.37 -6.08
N ASN A 147 20.42 -11.90 -6.02
CA ASN A 147 20.66 -13.30 -5.68
C ASN A 147 20.14 -13.62 -4.27
N MET A 148 20.40 -12.75 -3.30
CA MET A 148 19.86 -12.87 -1.95
C MET A 148 18.32 -12.94 -1.96
N MET A 149 17.63 -12.07 -2.71
CA MET A 149 16.17 -12.13 -2.85
C MET A 149 15.71 -13.47 -3.47
N ARG A 150 16.43 -13.99 -4.46
CA ARG A 150 16.15 -15.30 -5.07
C ARG A 150 16.32 -16.47 -4.10
N GLU A 151 17.39 -16.47 -3.31
CA GLU A 151 17.67 -17.47 -2.27
C GLU A 151 16.59 -17.45 -1.17
N LEU A 152 16.03 -16.30 -0.86
CA LEU A 152 14.88 -16.18 0.04
C LEU A 152 13.59 -16.77 -0.54
N GLY A 153 13.55 -17.10 -1.84
CA GLY A 153 12.38 -17.63 -2.55
C GLY A 153 11.52 -16.57 -3.22
N CYS A 154 12.07 -15.36 -3.43
CA CYS A 154 11.37 -14.29 -4.13
C CYS A 154 11.29 -14.58 -5.63
N THR A 155 10.11 -14.95 -6.12
CA THR A 155 9.85 -15.26 -7.53
C THR A 155 8.89 -14.29 -8.22
N GLY A 156 8.23 -13.42 -7.44
CA GLY A 156 7.30 -12.40 -7.98
C GLY A 156 8.02 -11.20 -8.60
N ASN A 157 7.29 -10.37 -9.34
CA ASN A 157 7.82 -9.15 -9.94
C ASN A 157 7.99 -8.00 -8.92
N THR A 158 7.47 -8.15 -7.72
CA THR A 158 7.56 -7.17 -6.63
C THR A 158 7.76 -7.88 -5.30
N VAL A 159 8.29 -7.17 -4.30
CA VAL A 159 8.44 -7.70 -2.93
C VAL A 159 7.11 -8.25 -2.39
N SER A 160 6.01 -7.52 -2.53
CA SER A 160 4.70 -7.96 -2.03
C SER A 160 4.18 -9.23 -2.71
N SER A 161 4.43 -9.39 -4.03
CA SER A 161 4.06 -10.62 -4.73
C SER A 161 4.97 -11.79 -4.33
N SER A 162 6.24 -11.53 -4.09
CA SER A 162 7.21 -12.51 -3.59
C SER A 162 6.85 -12.97 -2.17
N ALA A 163 6.48 -12.05 -1.28
CA ALA A 163 6.01 -12.36 0.07
C ALA A 163 4.85 -13.37 0.05
N THR A 164 3.87 -13.16 -0.82
CA THR A 164 2.74 -14.09 -1.00
C THR A 164 3.18 -15.44 -1.55
N SER A 165 4.11 -15.46 -2.50
CA SER A 165 4.63 -16.71 -3.08
C SER A 165 5.40 -17.53 -2.05
N ILE A 166 6.22 -16.89 -1.23
CA ILE A 166 6.96 -17.54 -0.14
C ILE A 166 5.99 -18.13 0.90
N TRP A 167 5.01 -17.34 1.34
CA TRP A 167 4.01 -17.82 2.30
C TRP A 167 3.23 -19.02 1.75
N ARG A 168 2.75 -18.96 0.51
CA ARG A 168 2.06 -20.07 -0.15
C ARG A 168 2.95 -21.30 -0.32
N GLY A 169 4.22 -21.13 -0.57
CA GLY A 169 5.20 -22.21 -0.69
C GLY A 169 5.40 -23.01 0.59
N GLY A 170 4.98 -22.46 1.75
CA GLY A 170 4.96 -23.18 3.03
C GLY A 170 3.81 -24.20 3.18
N PHE A 171 2.90 -24.26 2.22
CA PHE A 171 1.77 -25.21 2.19
C PHE A 171 1.86 -26.09 0.94
N ASN A 172 1.31 -27.29 1.03
CA ASN A 172 1.11 -28.05 -0.20
C ASN A 172 -0.04 -27.41 -1.03
N LYS A 173 -0.06 -27.68 -2.33
CA LYS A 173 -0.98 -27.04 -3.28
C LYS A 173 -2.46 -27.27 -2.96
N TYR A 174 -2.81 -28.43 -2.43
CA TYR A 174 -4.19 -28.79 -2.07
C TYR A 174 -4.64 -28.07 -0.81
N ASP A 175 -3.76 -27.93 0.18
CA ASP A 175 -4.06 -27.20 1.41
C ASP A 175 -4.32 -25.73 1.14
N VAL A 176 -3.52 -25.08 0.29
CA VAL A 176 -3.76 -23.68 -0.09
C VAL A 176 -5.14 -23.49 -0.69
N SER A 177 -5.57 -24.34 -1.62
CA SER A 177 -6.87 -24.19 -2.28
C SER A 177 -8.07 -24.51 -1.37
N SER A 178 -7.90 -25.36 -0.37
CA SER A 178 -8.94 -25.71 0.60
C SER A 178 -9.01 -24.71 1.76
N LEU A 179 -7.87 -24.25 2.25
CA LEU A 179 -7.78 -23.28 3.33
C LEU A 179 -8.07 -21.85 2.89
N PHE A 180 -7.72 -21.52 1.67
CA PHE A 180 -7.86 -20.17 1.11
C PHE A 180 -8.54 -20.19 -0.25
N PRO A 181 -9.78 -20.71 -0.36
CA PRO A 181 -10.52 -20.68 -1.62
C PRO A 181 -10.82 -19.23 -2.01
N SER A 182 -10.84 -18.96 -3.32
CA SER A 182 -11.32 -17.66 -3.79
C SER A 182 -12.78 -17.49 -3.40
N PRO A 183 -13.15 -16.35 -2.80
CA PRO A 183 -14.54 -16.03 -2.54
C PRO A 183 -15.33 -15.90 -3.86
N THR A 184 -16.63 -16.13 -3.83
CA THR A 184 -17.52 -15.75 -4.92
C THR A 184 -17.57 -14.24 -5.06
N ASP A 185 -18.00 -13.71 -6.23
CA ASP A 185 -18.09 -12.26 -6.43
C ASP A 185 -18.96 -11.57 -5.37
N LYS A 186 -20.10 -12.18 -5.00
CA LYS A 186 -20.99 -11.68 -3.94
C LYS A 186 -20.31 -11.67 -2.57
N GLU A 187 -19.61 -12.73 -2.22
CA GLU A 187 -18.84 -12.83 -0.98
C GLU A 187 -17.68 -11.84 -0.97
N TYR A 188 -16.99 -11.69 -2.11
CA TYR A 188 -15.90 -10.72 -2.26
C TYR A 188 -16.40 -9.29 -2.02
N ASP A 189 -17.48 -8.87 -2.70
CA ASP A 189 -18.02 -7.52 -2.58
C ASP A 189 -18.54 -7.26 -1.16
N PHE A 190 -19.17 -8.27 -0.54
CA PHE A 190 -19.60 -8.20 0.84
C PHE A 190 -18.44 -7.94 1.80
N ILE A 191 -17.37 -8.75 1.73
CA ILE A 191 -16.20 -8.59 2.60
C ILE A 191 -15.45 -7.31 2.26
N ARG A 192 -15.41 -6.90 0.99
CA ARG A 192 -14.74 -5.67 0.58
C ARG A 192 -15.30 -4.43 1.26
N ASN A 193 -16.58 -4.42 1.58
CA ASN A 193 -17.23 -3.35 2.35
C ASN A 193 -16.78 -3.28 3.82
N SER A 194 -16.23 -4.37 4.38
CA SER A 194 -15.62 -4.36 5.72
C SER A 194 -14.14 -3.99 5.71
N TYR A 195 -13.50 -3.93 4.55
CA TYR A 195 -12.08 -3.67 4.47
C TYR A 195 -11.78 -2.18 4.53
N HIS A 196 -11.04 -1.78 5.53
CA HIS A 196 -10.47 -0.45 5.67
C HIS A 196 -8.94 -0.52 5.75
N GLY A 197 -8.25 0.52 5.29
CA GLY A 197 -6.83 0.71 5.55
C GLY A 197 -6.55 0.99 7.03
N GLY A 198 -5.32 1.33 7.37
CA GLY A 198 -4.96 1.72 8.73
C GLY A 198 -5.89 2.80 9.27
N TRP A 199 -6.24 2.69 10.55
CA TRP A 199 -7.02 3.72 11.23
C TRP A 199 -6.12 4.93 11.52
N CYS A 200 -6.60 6.12 11.17
CA CYS A 200 -5.93 7.38 11.43
C CYS A 200 -6.95 8.34 12.03
N TYR A 201 -6.62 8.93 13.18
CA TYR A 201 -7.52 9.83 13.89
C TYR A 201 -6.79 10.91 14.65
N VAL A 202 -7.28 12.15 14.57
CA VAL A 202 -6.80 13.30 15.33
C VAL A 202 -7.82 13.58 16.41
N ASN A 203 -7.46 13.31 17.67
CA ASN A 203 -8.34 13.56 18.80
C ASN A 203 -8.26 15.02 19.28
N ARG A 204 -7.05 15.61 19.27
CA ARG A 204 -6.83 17.02 19.61
C ARG A 204 -6.08 17.74 18.51
N GLN A 205 -6.76 18.67 17.85
CA GLN A 205 -6.15 19.57 16.87
C GLN A 205 -5.40 20.72 17.56
N GLY A 206 -4.38 21.25 16.87
CA GLY A 206 -3.62 22.41 17.31
C GLY A 206 -2.36 22.04 18.09
N LYS A 207 -1.88 23.01 18.87
CA LYS A 207 -0.59 22.95 19.56
C LYS A 207 -0.73 22.25 20.92
N VAL A 208 0.23 21.37 21.21
CA VAL A 208 0.34 20.64 22.47
C VAL A 208 1.76 20.75 23.03
N GLY A 209 1.90 20.57 24.34
CA GLY A 209 3.20 20.56 25.02
C GLY A 209 3.97 19.25 24.81
N LYS A 210 4.74 18.88 25.83
CA LYS A 210 5.55 17.64 25.82
C LYS A 210 4.70 16.37 25.71
N GLY A 211 5.31 15.32 25.17
CA GLY A 211 4.68 14.01 25.09
C GLY A 211 5.55 12.95 24.44
N ILE A 212 4.93 11.84 24.12
CA ILE A 212 5.60 10.68 23.50
C ILE A 212 4.83 10.18 22.27
N VAL A 213 5.57 9.56 21.38
CA VAL A 213 5.03 8.73 20.29
C VAL A 213 5.39 7.28 20.60
N LEU A 214 4.38 6.45 20.68
CA LEU A 214 4.51 5.00 20.76
C LEU A 214 4.20 4.37 19.39
N ASP A 215 4.91 3.30 19.03
CA ASP A 215 4.69 2.55 17.78
C ASP A 215 4.69 1.05 18.09
N VAL A 216 3.78 0.31 17.48
CA VAL A 216 3.71 -1.15 17.69
C VAL A 216 4.79 -1.86 16.88
N ASN A 217 5.60 -2.67 17.54
CA ASN A 217 6.59 -3.49 16.84
C ASN A 217 5.94 -4.46 15.85
N SER A 218 5.81 -4.01 14.58
CA SER A 218 5.25 -4.80 13.47
C SER A 218 3.82 -5.29 13.74
N LEU A 219 2.86 -4.39 13.90
CA LEU A 219 1.46 -4.67 14.25
C LEU A 219 0.81 -5.75 13.36
N TYR A 220 0.86 -5.61 12.04
CA TYR A 220 0.24 -6.60 11.14
C TYR A 220 0.88 -7.99 11.23
N PRO A 221 2.20 -8.16 11.22
CA PRO A 221 2.85 -9.44 11.53
C PRO A 221 2.47 -10.04 12.88
N TYR A 222 2.34 -9.20 13.92
CA TYR A 222 1.88 -9.64 15.22
C TYR A 222 0.47 -10.26 15.15
N VAL A 223 -0.48 -9.56 14.52
CA VAL A 223 -1.83 -10.07 14.29
C VAL A 223 -1.81 -11.37 13.48
N MET A 224 -0.98 -11.44 12.43
CA MET A 224 -0.83 -12.62 11.60
C MET A 224 -0.29 -13.84 12.37
N GLU A 225 0.61 -13.62 13.33
CA GLU A 225 1.18 -14.70 14.14
C GLU A 225 0.26 -15.15 15.28
N SER A 226 -0.38 -14.20 15.98
CA SER A 226 -1.02 -14.44 17.27
C SER A 226 -2.53 -14.66 17.19
N SER A 227 -3.19 -14.23 16.09
CA SER A 227 -4.65 -14.22 16.03
C SER A 227 -5.26 -15.45 15.40
N ASN A 228 -6.51 -15.72 15.78
CA ASN A 228 -7.37 -16.70 15.12
C ASN A 228 -7.95 -16.09 13.85
N LEU A 229 -7.51 -16.55 12.67
CA LEU A 229 -7.84 -15.99 11.39
C LEU A 229 -8.78 -16.88 10.56
N PRO A 230 -9.66 -16.30 9.71
CA PRO A 230 -10.64 -17.05 8.94
C PRO A 230 -9.98 -17.94 7.88
N VAL A 231 -10.42 -19.19 7.82
CA VAL A 231 -9.99 -20.17 6.82
C VAL A 231 -11.19 -20.96 6.26
N GLY A 232 -10.99 -21.52 5.07
CA GLY A 232 -11.99 -22.32 4.37
C GLY A 232 -13.03 -21.47 3.66
N LYS A 233 -14.05 -22.14 3.12
CA LYS A 233 -15.15 -21.54 2.37
C LYS A 233 -16.14 -20.84 3.31
N GLY A 234 -16.50 -19.60 2.96
CA GLY A 234 -17.52 -18.85 3.67
C GLY A 234 -18.91 -19.54 3.60
N LYS A 235 -19.60 -19.53 4.74
CA LYS A 235 -20.98 -20.01 4.85
C LYS A 235 -21.89 -18.84 5.12
N TYR A 236 -22.77 -18.52 4.17
CA TYR A 236 -23.73 -17.45 4.29
C TYR A 236 -24.77 -17.74 5.40
N PHE A 237 -25.17 -16.70 6.11
CA PHE A 237 -26.26 -16.75 7.09
C PHE A 237 -27.12 -15.48 6.99
N LYS A 238 -28.39 -15.54 7.43
CA LYS A 238 -29.29 -14.40 7.55
C LYS A 238 -29.59 -14.10 9.01
N GLY A 239 -29.79 -12.82 9.30
CA GLY A 239 -30.17 -12.34 10.63
C GLY A 239 -29.04 -12.40 11.66
N CYS A 240 -29.43 -12.39 12.93
CA CYS A 240 -28.52 -12.22 14.06
C CYS A 240 -27.61 -13.45 14.30
N PRO A 241 -26.29 -13.27 14.44
CA PRO A 241 -25.34 -14.35 14.66
C PRO A 241 -25.28 -14.85 16.12
N LYS A 242 -26.37 -14.82 16.89
CA LYS A 242 -26.39 -15.19 18.32
C LYS A 242 -25.72 -16.53 18.67
N LYS A 243 -25.86 -17.53 17.79
CA LYS A 243 -25.20 -18.84 17.99
C LYS A 243 -23.68 -18.72 17.83
N LEU A 244 -23.22 -17.85 16.93
CA LEU A 244 -21.79 -17.65 16.66
C LEU A 244 -21.10 -16.91 17.81
N TRP A 245 -21.80 -16.01 18.51
CA TRP A 245 -21.25 -15.33 19.69
C TRP A 245 -20.90 -16.29 20.83
N ARG A 246 -21.64 -17.39 20.99
CA ARG A 246 -21.34 -18.43 21.97
C ARG A 246 -20.13 -19.29 21.57
N GLU A 247 -19.80 -19.34 20.29
CA GLU A 247 -18.72 -20.16 19.73
C GLU A 247 -17.65 -19.29 19.05
N ARG A 248 -17.46 -18.06 19.52
CA ARG A 248 -16.56 -17.05 18.93
C ARG A 248 -15.09 -17.48 18.83
N ASP A 249 -14.66 -18.44 19.63
CA ASP A 249 -13.31 -18.99 19.57
C ASP A 249 -13.13 -20.03 18.45
N LYS A 250 -14.25 -20.63 17.98
CA LYS A 250 -14.26 -21.62 16.91
C LYS A 250 -14.57 -21.02 15.55
N PHE A 251 -15.39 -19.96 15.52
CA PHE A 251 -15.89 -19.35 14.29
C PHE A 251 -15.66 -17.85 14.26
N GLY A 252 -15.15 -17.38 13.11
CA GLY A 252 -15.14 -15.99 12.74
C GLY A 252 -16.31 -15.67 11.81
N TYR A 253 -16.74 -14.42 11.77
CA TYR A 253 -17.79 -13.98 10.87
C TYR A 253 -17.65 -12.49 10.52
N TYR A 254 -18.11 -12.17 9.33
CA TYR A 254 -18.45 -10.82 8.92
C TYR A 254 -19.97 -10.70 9.00
N ALA A 255 -20.47 -9.67 9.67
CA ALA A 255 -21.90 -9.38 9.78
C ALA A 255 -22.22 -8.02 9.16
N ARG A 256 -23.32 -7.97 8.40
CA ARG A 256 -23.88 -6.73 7.90
C ARG A 256 -25.06 -6.34 8.79
N ILE A 257 -24.99 -5.12 9.28
CA ILE A 257 -26.00 -4.53 10.13
C ILE A 257 -26.51 -3.22 9.52
N ARG A 258 -27.75 -2.88 9.82
CA ARG A 258 -28.31 -1.55 9.61
C ARG A 258 -28.71 -0.97 10.95
N CYS A 259 -28.33 0.25 11.20
CA CYS A 259 -28.63 0.90 12.47
C CYS A 259 -28.45 2.41 12.37
N ARG A 260 -28.92 3.08 13.40
CA ARG A 260 -28.50 4.41 13.75
C ARG A 260 -27.51 4.33 14.88
N PHE A 261 -26.53 5.23 14.91
CA PHE A 261 -25.54 5.25 15.97
C PHE A 261 -25.02 6.66 16.24
N VAL A 262 -24.55 6.85 17.46
CA VAL A 262 -23.79 8.02 17.87
C VAL A 262 -22.69 7.58 18.84
N ILE A 263 -21.52 8.18 18.74
CA ILE A 263 -20.40 7.89 19.64
C ILE A 263 -20.81 8.18 21.10
N LYS A 264 -20.40 7.33 22.02
CA LYS A 264 -20.55 7.60 23.46
C LYS A 264 -19.60 8.70 23.92
N GLU A 265 -20.01 9.41 24.95
CA GLU A 265 -19.14 10.41 25.60
C GLU A 265 -17.84 9.75 26.07
N ASP A 266 -16.71 10.39 25.84
CA ASP A 266 -15.37 9.93 26.18
C ASP A 266 -14.92 8.63 25.49
N TYR A 267 -15.57 8.24 24.40
CA TYR A 267 -15.13 7.12 23.57
C TYR A 267 -14.52 7.58 22.24
N ILE A 268 -13.55 6.81 21.78
CA ILE A 268 -12.83 7.08 20.53
C ILE A 268 -13.58 6.50 19.33
N PRO A 269 -13.88 7.31 18.31
CA PRO A 269 -14.57 6.84 17.11
C PRO A 269 -13.61 6.11 16.17
N PHE A 270 -14.13 5.11 15.44
CA PHE A 270 -13.34 4.34 14.48
C PHE A 270 -14.13 3.86 13.25
N ILE A 271 -15.45 4.02 13.26
CA ILE A 271 -16.29 3.56 12.14
C ILE A 271 -16.04 4.41 10.90
N ARG A 272 -15.84 3.72 9.79
CA ARG A 272 -15.76 4.28 8.41
C ARG A 272 -16.64 3.44 7.51
N ILE A 273 -17.25 4.05 6.49
CA ILE A 273 -18.15 3.36 5.55
C ILE A 273 -17.57 3.45 4.14
N GLN A 274 -17.37 2.29 3.52
CA GLN A 274 -16.90 2.17 2.14
C GLN A 274 -18.07 2.11 1.15
N ASN A 275 -17.81 2.54 -0.08
CA ASN A 275 -18.75 2.41 -1.20
C ASN A 275 -20.15 3.00 -0.89
N SER A 276 -20.19 4.15 -0.23
CA SER A 276 -21.41 4.89 0.08
C SER A 276 -21.46 6.19 -0.72
N ASP A 277 -22.65 6.54 -1.20
CA ASP A 277 -22.89 7.84 -1.82
C ASP A 277 -23.12 8.95 -0.77
N ARG A 278 -23.29 8.57 0.50
CA ARG A 278 -23.61 9.48 1.62
C ARG A 278 -22.41 9.81 2.50
N TYR A 279 -21.49 8.86 2.68
CA TYR A 279 -20.35 8.99 3.60
C TYR A 279 -19.02 9.00 2.85
N ASN A 280 -18.12 9.85 3.28
CA ASN A 280 -16.76 9.85 2.78
C ASN A 280 -16.00 8.62 3.36
N PRO A 281 -15.44 7.73 2.52
CA PRO A 281 -14.78 6.50 2.98
C PRO A 281 -13.52 6.74 3.83
N GLU A 282 -12.95 7.93 3.81
CA GLU A 282 -11.78 8.32 4.64
C GLU A 282 -12.19 8.94 5.98
N GLU A 283 -13.47 9.28 6.15
CA GLU A 283 -13.97 9.93 7.36
C GLU A 283 -14.28 8.93 8.46
N VAL A 284 -13.83 9.25 9.68
CA VAL A 284 -14.20 8.51 10.90
C VAL A 284 -15.48 9.11 11.46
N LEU A 285 -16.54 8.32 11.50
CA LEU A 285 -17.89 8.76 11.81
C LEU A 285 -18.17 8.80 13.31
N LEU A 286 -18.65 9.93 13.79
CA LEU A 286 -19.17 10.10 15.13
C LEU A 286 -20.65 9.69 15.24
N THR A 287 -21.39 9.82 14.15
CA THR A 287 -22.83 9.54 14.05
C THR A 287 -23.19 8.98 12.67
N SER A 288 -24.30 8.28 12.62
CA SER A 288 -24.90 7.87 11.34
C SER A 288 -25.66 8.98 10.63
N ASP A 289 -25.81 10.16 11.23
CA ASP A 289 -26.41 11.32 10.58
C ASP A 289 -25.45 11.83 9.47
N VAL A 290 -25.99 12.31 8.36
CA VAL A 290 -25.20 12.71 7.18
C VAL A 290 -24.95 14.21 7.19
N TRP A 291 -23.70 14.62 6.94
CA TRP A 291 -23.37 16.03 6.84
C TRP A 291 -23.91 16.65 5.54
N ASN A 292 -24.78 17.65 5.68
CA ASN A 292 -25.24 18.50 4.60
C ASN A 292 -24.39 19.78 4.53
N SER A 293 -23.54 19.85 3.49
CA SER A 293 -22.65 21.02 3.30
C SER A 293 -23.38 22.29 2.86
N ALA A 294 -24.58 22.18 2.29
CA ALA A 294 -25.37 23.34 1.86
C ALA A 294 -26.00 24.08 3.06
N ASP A 295 -26.49 23.30 4.04
CA ASP A 295 -27.16 23.83 5.21
C ASP A 295 -26.25 23.89 6.45
N GLY A 296 -25.04 23.29 6.39
CA GLY A 296 -24.06 23.31 7.48
C GLY A 296 -24.51 22.54 8.74
N CYS A 297 -25.29 21.48 8.57
CA CYS A 297 -25.83 20.68 9.67
C CYS A 297 -25.80 19.18 9.36
N PHE A 298 -25.95 18.36 10.40
CA PHE A 298 -26.15 16.92 10.26
C PHE A 298 -27.64 16.62 10.06
N GLU A 299 -27.95 15.82 9.03
CA GLU A 299 -29.29 15.38 8.69
C GLU A 299 -29.54 13.96 9.18
N ARG A 300 -30.63 13.82 9.94
CA ARG A 300 -31.11 12.55 10.47
C ARG A 300 -32.13 11.86 9.54
N TYR A 301 -32.75 12.65 8.68
CA TYR A 301 -33.86 12.22 7.83
C TYR A 301 -33.54 12.53 6.37
N GLU A 302 -34.01 11.68 5.49
CA GLU A 302 -34.04 11.91 4.05
C GLU A 302 -35.47 11.88 3.53
N VAL A 303 -35.69 12.56 2.41
CA VAL A 303 -36.97 12.58 1.71
C VAL A 303 -36.84 11.68 0.51
N ASP A 304 -37.76 10.72 0.36
CA ASP A 304 -37.80 9.83 -0.81
C ASP A 304 -38.45 10.52 -2.04
N GLU A 305 -38.52 9.78 -3.16
CA GLU A 305 -39.07 10.26 -4.42
C GLU A 305 -40.59 10.57 -4.34
N TRP A 306 -41.27 10.10 -3.30
CA TRP A 306 -42.71 10.38 -3.03
C TRP A 306 -42.92 11.50 -2.01
N GLY A 307 -41.85 12.07 -1.44
CA GLY A 307 -41.90 13.14 -0.44
C GLY A 307 -42.09 12.64 0.99
N GLU A 308 -41.90 11.33 1.25
CA GLU A 308 -41.95 10.76 2.59
C GLU A 308 -40.61 10.87 3.32
N LEU A 309 -40.67 11.19 4.61
CA LEU A 309 -39.50 11.31 5.47
C LEU A 309 -39.09 9.93 6.03
N HIS A 310 -37.86 9.54 5.79
CA HIS A 310 -37.27 8.33 6.34
C HIS A 310 -36.04 8.64 7.19
N GLU A 311 -35.88 7.93 8.31
CA GLU A 311 -34.67 8.02 9.10
C GLU A 311 -33.49 7.38 8.35
N ILE A 312 -32.37 8.10 8.27
CA ILE A 312 -31.14 7.61 7.67
C ILE A 312 -30.54 6.52 8.57
N LYS A 313 -30.44 5.30 8.05
CA LYS A 313 -29.76 4.17 8.69
C LYS A 313 -28.48 3.86 7.95
N ALA A 314 -27.38 3.82 8.67
CA ALA A 314 -26.12 3.38 8.12
C ALA A 314 -26.09 1.85 7.95
N GLU A 315 -25.53 1.37 6.85
CA GLU A 315 -25.24 -0.05 6.62
C GLU A 315 -23.75 -0.30 6.85
N LEU A 316 -23.43 -1.13 7.82
CA LEU A 316 -22.06 -1.48 8.22
C LEU A 316 -21.83 -2.97 7.96
N THR A 317 -20.66 -3.31 7.40
CA THR A 317 -20.18 -4.69 7.33
C THR A 317 -18.94 -4.79 8.18
N LEU A 318 -18.99 -5.53 9.29
CA LEU A 318 -17.96 -5.56 10.31
C LEU A 318 -17.49 -7.00 10.59
N TRP A 319 -16.19 -7.16 10.80
CA TRP A 319 -15.63 -8.37 11.39
C TRP A 319 -16.05 -8.48 12.85
N LYS A 320 -16.14 -9.70 13.39
CA LYS A 320 -16.67 -9.96 14.73
C LYS A 320 -16.05 -9.11 15.85
N ASP A 321 -14.73 -8.92 15.83
CA ASP A 321 -14.02 -8.15 16.85
C ASP A 321 -14.33 -6.65 16.74
N GLU A 322 -14.48 -6.15 15.52
CA GLU A 322 -14.89 -4.78 15.23
C GLU A 322 -16.35 -4.53 15.61
N LEU A 323 -17.23 -5.51 15.39
CA LEU A 323 -18.63 -5.44 15.80
C LEU A 323 -18.77 -5.37 17.32
N GLU A 324 -17.98 -6.14 18.07
CA GLU A 324 -17.94 -6.09 19.53
C GLU A 324 -17.48 -4.70 20.00
N LEU A 325 -16.40 -4.16 19.42
CA LEU A 325 -15.89 -2.83 19.73
C LEU A 325 -16.90 -1.72 19.36
N PHE A 326 -17.66 -1.90 18.27
CA PHE A 326 -18.70 -0.97 17.87
C PHE A 326 -19.77 -0.82 18.94
N PHE A 327 -20.28 -1.90 19.49
CA PHE A 327 -21.25 -1.85 20.60
C PHE A 327 -20.65 -1.33 21.91
N GLU A 328 -19.34 -1.44 22.10
CA GLU A 328 -18.64 -0.86 23.24
C GLU A 328 -18.57 0.67 23.12
N HIS A 329 -18.24 1.21 21.94
CA HIS A 329 -17.94 2.62 21.74
C HIS A 329 -19.17 3.47 21.35
N TYR A 330 -20.20 2.90 20.73
CA TYR A 330 -21.33 3.64 20.20
C TYR A 330 -22.65 3.29 20.88
N ASN A 331 -23.51 4.28 21.05
CA ASN A 331 -24.93 4.08 21.32
C ASN A 331 -25.60 3.70 19.98
N VAL A 332 -26.28 2.56 19.96
CA VAL A 332 -26.86 1.99 18.74
C VAL A 332 -28.38 1.92 18.88
N GLU A 333 -29.08 2.50 17.93
CA GLU A 333 -30.55 2.50 17.84
C GLU A 333 -30.98 1.76 16.57
N ASP A 334 -32.20 1.23 16.55
CA ASP A 334 -32.85 0.57 15.40
C ASP A 334 -31.98 -0.51 14.72
N LEU A 335 -31.31 -1.31 15.53
CA LEU A 335 -30.39 -2.33 15.07
C LEU A 335 -31.11 -3.47 14.35
N GLU A 336 -30.75 -3.67 13.08
CA GLU A 336 -31.13 -4.81 12.26
C GLU A 336 -29.88 -5.61 11.87
N PHE A 337 -29.85 -6.92 12.19
CA PHE A 337 -28.89 -7.85 11.62
C PHE A 337 -29.40 -8.37 10.29
N VAL A 338 -28.79 -7.96 9.19
CA VAL A 338 -29.24 -8.32 7.84
C VAL A 338 -28.77 -9.73 7.46
N ASP A 339 -27.47 -9.91 7.35
CA ASP A 339 -26.85 -11.17 6.93
C ASP A 339 -25.34 -11.19 7.21
N GLY A 340 -24.65 -12.26 6.77
CA GLY A 340 -23.23 -12.37 6.93
C GLY A 340 -22.61 -13.64 6.34
N TYR A 341 -21.31 -13.76 6.51
CA TYR A 341 -20.54 -14.96 6.17
C TYR A 341 -19.74 -15.43 7.38
N LYS A 342 -19.83 -16.73 7.66
CA LYS A 342 -19.11 -17.39 8.76
C LYS A 342 -18.02 -18.29 8.23
N TYR A 343 -16.89 -18.34 8.97
CA TYR A 343 -15.67 -19.10 8.65
C TYR A 343 -15.21 -19.92 9.86
N ASN A 344 -14.48 -20.98 9.59
CA ASN A 344 -13.66 -21.61 10.63
C ASN A 344 -12.48 -20.70 10.96
N LEU A 345 -11.97 -20.81 12.18
CA LEU A 345 -10.79 -20.07 12.62
C LEU A 345 -9.59 -21.01 12.74
N TRP A 346 -8.43 -20.49 12.41
CA TRP A 346 -7.15 -21.16 12.63
C TRP A 346 -6.11 -20.17 13.13
N ASN A 347 -5.47 -20.51 14.26
CA ASN A 347 -4.30 -19.81 14.76
C ASN A 347 -3.04 -20.40 14.13
N GLY A 348 -2.10 -19.54 13.77
CA GLY A 348 -0.81 -19.97 13.25
C GLY A 348 -0.70 -20.11 11.73
N VAL A 349 -1.71 -19.65 10.98
CA VAL A 349 -1.69 -19.61 9.49
C VAL A 349 -0.40 -18.99 8.93
N PHE A 350 0.12 -17.96 9.58
CA PHE A 350 1.31 -17.23 9.16
C PHE A 350 2.53 -17.45 10.07
N LYS A 351 2.41 -18.25 11.11
CA LYS A 351 3.43 -18.37 12.15
C LYS A 351 4.82 -18.71 11.60
N ASN A 352 4.90 -19.69 10.72
CA ASN A 352 6.19 -20.08 10.11
C ASN A 352 6.79 -18.96 9.25
N TYR A 353 5.93 -18.24 8.52
CA TYR A 353 6.35 -17.12 7.69
C TYR A 353 6.87 -15.96 8.54
N VAL A 354 6.10 -15.52 9.53
CA VAL A 354 6.45 -14.41 10.40
C VAL A 354 7.72 -14.71 11.18
N ASN A 355 7.82 -15.92 11.80
CA ASN A 355 8.99 -16.32 12.55
C ASN A 355 10.26 -16.35 11.70
N ARG A 356 10.19 -16.93 10.49
CA ARG A 356 11.33 -16.93 9.56
C ARG A 356 11.91 -15.54 9.33
N PHE A 357 11.08 -14.55 9.03
CA PHE A 357 11.56 -13.20 8.73
C PHE A 357 11.84 -12.37 9.99
N ARG A 358 11.21 -12.68 11.11
CA ARG A 358 11.59 -12.13 12.41
C ARG A 358 13.00 -12.57 12.78
N ASP A 359 13.27 -13.87 12.75
CA ASP A 359 14.58 -14.44 13.08
C ASP A 359 15.66 -13.88 12.15
N MET A 360 15.38 -13.76 10.84
CA MET A 360 16.28 -13.12 9.89
C MET A 360 16.54 -11.65 10.24
N LYS A 361 15.51 -10.88 10.60
CA LYS A 361 15.63 -9.47 11.00
C LYS A 361 16.48 -9.30 12.28
N GLU A 362 16.29 -10.18 13.26
CA GLU A 362 17.00 -10.14 14.54
C GLU A 362 18.48 -10.56 14.40
N ASN A 363 18.76 -11.52 13.53
CA ASN A 363 20.11 -12.05 13.28
C ASN A 363 20.78 -11.45 12.04
N ALA A 364 20.23 -10.35 11.50
CA ALA A 364 20.73 -9.72 10.28
C ALA A 364 22.18 -9.25 10.44
N LYS A 365 23.02 -9.56 9.46
CA LYS A 365 24.45 -9.24 9.43
C LYS A 365 24.71 -7.76 9.08
N ASN A 366 23.81 -7.15 8.33
CA ASN A 366 23.89 -5.77 7.88
C ASN A 366 22.50 -5.10 7.81
N LYS A 367 22.48 -3.80 7.50
CA LYS A 367 21.24 -3.00 7.42
C LYS A 367 20.32 -3.46 6.31
N SER A 368 20.86 -3.87 5.17
CA SER A 368 20.10 -4.33 4.01
C SER A 368 19.34 -5.62 4.30
N GLU A 369 20.02 -6.63 4.90
CA GLU A 369 19.39 -7.88 5.31
C GLU A 369 18.24 -7.63 6.29
N ARG A 370 18.47 -6.77 7.29
CA ARG A 370 17.45 -6.37 8.25
C ARG A 370 16.26 -5.68 7.58
N ARG A 371 16.51 -4.76 6.62
CA ARG A 371 15.46 -4.04 5.88
C ARG A 371 14.67 -4.97 4.99
N ILE A 372 15.33 -5.86 4.24
CA ILE A 372 14.68 -6.86 3.39
C ILE A 372 13.76 -7.76 4.24
N ALA A 373 14.25 -8.29 5.36
CA ALA A 373 13.45 -9.11 6.26
C ALA A 373 12.23 -8.35 6.80
N LYS A 374 12.41 -7.10 7.26
CA LYS A 374 11.32 -6.24 7.74
C LYS A 374 10.26 -6.02 6.68
N ILE A 375 10.68 -5.71 5.44
CA ILE A 375 9.74 -5.40 4.36
C ILE A 375 9.02 -6.66 3.87
N LEU A 376 9.69 -7.79 3.72
CA LEU A 376 9.05 -9.06 3.39
C LEU A 376 8.00 -9.43 4.43
N MET A 377 8.34 -9.33 5.71
CA MET A 377 7.42 -9.63 6.81
C MET A 377 6.15 -8.75 6.77
N ASN A 378 6.29 -7.43 6.53
CA ASN A 378 5.18 -6.49 6.55
C ASN A 378 4.37 -6.47 5.24
N SER A 379 4.99 -6.76 4.08
CA SER A 379 4.35 -6.64 2.77
C SER A 379 3.27 -7.68 2.50
N LEU A 380 3.23 -8.78 3.24
CA LEU A 380 2.29 -9.87 3.00
C LEU A 380 0.86 -9.44 3.28
N SER A 381 0.58 -8.79 4.43
CA SER A 381 -0.76 -8.35 4.82
C SER A 381 -1.41 -7.46 3.77
N GLY A 382 -0.71 -6.45 3.27
CA GLY A 382 -1.22 -5.56 2.22
C GLY A 382 -1.53 -6.26 0.90
N ASN A 383 -0.77 -7.32 0.55
CA ASN A 383 -1.04 -8.08 -0.67
C ASN A 383 -2.26 -9.01 -0.52
N LEU A 384 -2.53 -9.52 0.68
CA LEU A 384 -3.72 -10.33 0.96
C LEU A 384 -5.02 -9.52 0.81
N ALA A 385 -5.01 -8.26 1.23
CA ALA A 385 -6.15 -7.34 1.15
C ALA A 385 -6.29 -6.62 -0.21
N LYS A 386 -5.44 -6.95 -1.18
CA LYS A 386 -5.38 -6.26 -2.47
C LYS A 386 -6.70 -6.35 -3.24
N ASN A 387 -7.17 -5.21 -3.76
CA ASN A 387 -8.36 -5.19 -4.61
C ASN A 387 -8.11 -5.97 -5.91
N ILE A 388 -8.97 -6.99 -6.15
CA ILE A 388 -8.92 -7.76 -7.40
C ILE A 388 -9.65 -7.08 -8.55
N LYS A 389 -10.65 -6.26 -8.25
CA LYS A 389 -11.32 -5.40 -9.22
C LYS A 389 -10.52 -4.11 -9.33
N ARG A 390 -9.56 -4.07 -10.24
CA ARG A 390 -8.65 -2.94 -10.39
C ARG A 390 -8.96 -2.16 -11.64
N GLU A 391 -8.89 -0.87 -11.50
CA GLU A 391 -8.67 -0.01 -12.63
C GLU A 391 -7.20 -0.08 -13.03
N SER A 392 -6.95 -0.41 -14.26
CA SER A 392 -5.63 -0.35 -14.86
C SER A 392 -5.61 0.75 -15.90
N VAL A 393 -4.61 1.61 -15.80
CA VAL A 393 -4.40 2.69 -16.76
C VAL A 393 -3.57 2.14 -17.90
N TYR A 394 -4.06 2.25 -19.12
CA TYR A 394 -3.39 1.83 -20.33
C TYR A 394 -3.02 3.05 -21.15
N PHE A 395 -1.82 3.04 -21.72
CA PHE A 395 -1.44 4.01 -22.71
C PHE A 395 -2.04 3.59 -24.05
N LEU A 396 -2.80 4.45 -24.68
CA LEU A 396 -3.22 4.25 -26.06
C LEU A 396 -1.96 4.25 -26.93
N GLU A 397 -1.91 3.35 -27.93
CA GLU A 397 -0.81 3.32 -28.90
C GLU A 397 -0.50 4.69 -29.49
N GLU A 398 -1.54 5.44 -29.82
CA GLU A 398 -1.48 6.80 -30.35
C GLU A 398 -0.77 7.79 -29.40
N ASN A 399 -0.82 7.54 -28.11
CA ASN A 399 -0.24 8.45 -27.11
C ASN A 399 1.25 8.22 -26.88
N VAL A 400 1.79 7.01 -27.16
CA VAL A 400 3.23 6.75 -27.00
C VAL A 400 4.05 7.70 -27.88
N ASP A 401 3.66 7.85 -29.14
CA ASP A 401 4.35 8.76 -30.07
C ASP A 401 4.22 10.23 -29.66
N LYS A 402 3.07 10.64 -29.11
CA LYS A 402 2.87 11.98 -28.56
C LYS A 402 3.73 12.24 -27.34
N ILE A 403 3.81 11.25 -26.43
CA ILE A 403 4.64 11.33 -25.22
C ILE A 403 6.11 11.49 -25.61
N MET A 404 6.59 10.63 -26.52
CA MET A 404 8.00 10.67 -26.96
C MET A 404 8.37 11.96 -27.68
N ARG A 405 7.48 12.51 -28.53
CA ARG A 405 7.71 13.82 -29.17
C ARG A 405 7.80 14.96 -28.16
N LYS A 406 6.99 14.92 -27.09
CA LYS A 406 7.06 15.92 -26.01
C LYS A 406 8.32 15.79 -25.15
N CYS A 407 8.91 14.61 -25.10
CA CYS A 407 10.11 14.33 -24.30
C CYS A 407 11.43 14.55 -25.07
N ASN A 408 11.40 14.87 -26.37
CA ASN A 408 12.57 15.05 -27.22
C ASN A 408 13.58 13.90 -27.15
N ASP A 409 13.09 12.67 -27.06
CA ASP A 409 13.88 11.43 -26.91
C ASP A 409 14.76 11.36 -25.62
N ASP A 410 14.60 12.29 -24.67
CA ASP A 410 15.34 12.30 -23.40
C ASP A 410 14.56 11.57 -22.29
N ALA A 411 15.26 10.71 -21.53
CA ALA A 411 14.79 10.13 -20.30
C ALA A 411 14.88 11.16 -19.17
N SER A 412 13.94 12.06 -19.09
CA SER A 412 13.93 13.15 -18.11
C SER A 412 12.62 13.15 -17.31
N ASP A 413 12.56 13.97 -16.26
CA ASP A 413 11.33 14.28 -15.51
C ASP A 413 10.18 14.74 -16.42
N ASN A 414 10.48 15.22 -17.65
CA ASN A 414 9.52 15.57 -18.66
C ASN A 414 8.68 14.38 -19.16
N ILE A 415 9.20 13.13 -19.10
CA ILE A 415 8.43 11.93 -19.46
C ILE A 415 7.23 11.77 -18.54
N VAL A 416 7.42 11.91 -17.23
CA VAL A 416 6.35 11.80 -16.24
C VAL A 416 5.26 12.86 -16.52
N LYS A 417 5.67 14.10 -16.79
CA LYS A 417 4.76 15.20 -17.13
C LYS A 417 4.02 14.94 -18.43
N ALA A 418 4.73 14.46 -19.46
CA ALA A 418 4.12 14.14 -20.76
C ALA A 418 3.10 13.00 -20.68
N ILE A 419 3.36 11.97 -19.83
CA ILE A 419 2.41 10.90 -19.57
C ILE A 419 1.13 11.44 -18.93
N GLN A 420 1.26 12.34 -17.96
CA GLN A 420 0.12 12.95 -17.28
C GLN A 420 -0.74 13.79 -18.21
N GLU A 421 -0.12 14.52 -19.13
CA GLU A 421 -0.81 15.40 -20.08
C GLU A 421 -1.48 14.66 -21.25
N CYS A 422 -0.98 13.50 -21.65
CA CYS A 422 -1.49 12.79 -22.83
C CYS A 422 -2.76 11.97 -22.57
N GLY A 423 -3.18 11.84 -21.30
CA GLY A 423 -4.36 11.04 -20.92
C GLY A 423 -4.17 9.54 -21.11
N ASN A 424 -4.89 8.76 -20.32
CA ASN A 424 -4.83 7.31 -20.33
C ASN A 424 -6.25 6.73 -20.30
N VAL A 425 -6.45 5.60 -20.97
CA VAL A 425 -7.70 4.85 -20.85
C VAL A 425 -7.69 4.04 -19.57
N VAL A 426 -8.72 4.21 -18.75
CA VAL A 426 -8.92 3.41 -17.55
C VAL A 426 -9.80 2.21 -17.89
N LYS A 427 -9.37 1.04 -17.49
CA LYS A 427 -10.13 -0.19 -17.64
C LYS A 427 -10.12 -0.99 -16.37
N THR A 428 -11.30 -1.46 -15.97
CA THR A 428 -11.45 -2.36 -14.83
C THR A 428 -11.00 -3.76 -15.20
N MET A 429 -10.09 -4.34 -14.41
CA MET A 429 -9.64 -5.71 -14.54
C MET A 429 -9.99 -6.50 -13.28
N SER A 430 -10.43 -7.73 -13.46
CA SER A 430 -10.62 -8.68 -12.37
C SER A 430 -9.46 -9.69 -12.34
N ARG A 431 -8.91 -9.97 -11.15
CA ARG A 431 -7.96 -11.06 -10.92
C ARG A 431 -8.70 -12.32 -10.55
N SER A 432 -8.11 -13.47 -10.89
CA SER A 432 -8.72 -14.79 -10.66
C SER A 432 -8.72 -15.24 -9.19
N HIS A 433 -7.96 -14.59 -8.30
CA HIS A 433 -7.80 -15.04 -6.91
C HIS A 433 -7.66 -13.87 -5.92
N SER A 434 -8.35 -13.98 -4.78
CA SER A 434 -8.32 -13.01 -3.69
C SER A 434 -8.19 -13.69 -2.34
N TYR A 435 -7.41 -13.05 -1.47
CA TYR A 435 -7.31 -13.42 -0.05
C TYR A 435 -8.01 -12.40 0.85
N ILE A 436 -8.98 -11.64 0.31
CA ILE A 436 -9.64 -10.54 1.02
C ILE A 436 -10.24 -11.01 2.36
N THR A 437 -10.76 -12.23 2.43
CA THR A 437 -11.37 -12.81 3.63
C THR A 437 -10.40 -12.75 4.83
N ILE A 438 -9.17 -13.18 4.64
CA ILE A 438 -8.18 -13.16 5.71
C ILE A 438 -7.51 -11.78 5.84
N GLY A 439 -7.29 -11.07 4.72
CA GLY A 439 -6.70 -9.74 4.71
C GLY A 439 -7.54 -8.70 5.45
N ALA A 440 -8.87 -8.73 5.28
CA ALA A 440 -9.78 -7.82 5.98
C ALA A 440 -9.85 -8.13 7.49
N ALA A 441 -9.83 -9.41 7.88
CA ALA A 441 -9.79 -9.78 9.30
C ALA A 441 -8.50 -9.28 9.99
N ILE A 442 -7.34 -9.39 9.32
CA ILE A 442 -6.06 -8.91 9.85
C ILE A 442 -6.13 -7.39 10.10
N THR A 443 -6.63 -6.61 9.15
CA THR A 443 -6.71 -5.15 9.30
C THR A 443 -7.71 -4.73 10.36
N SER A 444 -8.85 -5.41 10.45
CA SER A 444 -9.87 -5.17 11.48
C SER A 444 -9.32 -5.45 12.89
N ILE A 445 -8.66 -6.59 13.11
CA ILE A 445 -8.05 -6.93 14.40
C ILE A 445 -6.96 -5.93 14.77
N ALA A 446 -6.10 -5.56 13.81
CA ALA A 446 -5.04 -4.56 14.02
C ALA A 446 -5.62 -3.21 14.45
N MET A 447 -6.66 -2.74 13.77
CA MET A 447 -7.38 -1.52 14.15
C MET A 447 -7.95 -1.62 15.57
N CYS A 448 -8.60 -2.73 15.92
CA CYS A 448 -9.15 -2.93 17.27
C CYS A 448 -8.06 -2.84 18.35
N ILE A 449 -6.85 -3.36 18.10
CA ILE A 449 -5.71 -3.24 19.03
C ILE A 449 -5.35 -1.77 19.25
N THR A 450 -5.19 -1.00 18.16
CA THR A 450 -4.80 0.41 18.25
C THR A 450 -5.89 1.27 18.90
N VAL A 451 -7.17 1.06 18.53
CA VAL A 451 -8.30 1.81 19.12
C VAL A 451 -8.44 1.52 20.60
N LYS A 452 -8.30 0.26 21.05
CA LYS A 452 -8.33 -0.11 22.46
C LYS A 452 -7.16 0.51 23.24
N ALA A 453 -5.97 0.56 22.65
CA ALA A 453 -4.81 1.23 23.23
C ALA A 453 -5.04 2.73 23.41
N ALA A 454 -5.58 3.39 22.38
CA ALA A 454 -5.96 4.79 22.43
C ALA A 454 -7.05 5.04 23.49
N GLN A 455 -8.08 4.19 23.56
CA GLN A 455 -9.16 4.28 24.54
C GLN A 455 -8.66 4.14 25.98
N ALA A 456 -7.74 3.19 26.24
CA ALA A 456 -7.14 3.02 27.56
C ALA A 456 -6.37 4.26 28.03
N ASN A 457 -5.88 5.06 27.07
CA ASN A 457 -5.13 6.30 27.31
C ASN A 457 -5.89 7.55 26.86
N TYR A 458 -7.22 7.53 26.85
CA TYR A 458 -8.09 8.57 26.29
C TYR A 458 -7.75 9.99 26.78
N LYS A 459 -7.47 10.16 28.09
CA LYS A 459 -7.14 11.47 28.69
C LYS A 459 -5.90 12.11 28.08
N HIS A 460 -4.96 11.30 27.63
CA HIS A 460 -3.67 11.73 27.07
C HIS A 460 -3.60 11.58 25.55
N PHE A 461 -4.63 10.98 24.94
CA PHE A 461 -4.61 10.67 23.52
C PHE A 461 -4.71 11.93 22.65
N LEU A 462 -3.75 12.06 21.73
CA LEU A 462 -3.65 13.16 20.77
C LEU A 462 -3.98 12.72 19.35
N TYR A 463 -3.28 11.68 18.88
CA TYR A 463 -3.29 11.27 17.47
C TYR A 463 -2.88 9.80 17.33
N SER A 464 -3.37 9.17 16.26
CA SER A 464 -2.94 7.84 15.85
C SER A 464 -2.90 7.72 14.32
N ASP A 465 -1.92 6.99 13.81
CA ASP A 465 -1.86 6.55 12.41
C ASP A 465 -1.44 5.08 12.35
N THR A 466 -2.41 4.21 12.10
CA THR A 466 -2.27 2.77 11.90
C THR A 466 -1.73 2.02 13.12
N ASP A 467 -0.47 2.15 13.44
CA ASP A 467 0.28 1.43 14.48
C ASP A 467 0.99 2.37 15.47
N SER A 468 0.76 3.69 15.35
CA SER A 468 1.30 4.70 16.26
C SER A 468 0.25 5.26 17.21
N LEU A 469 0.71 5.72 18.37
CA LEU A 469 -0.10 6.37 19.38
C LEU A 469 0.68 7.57 19.94
N HIS A 470 0.13 8.78 19.79
CA HIS A 470 0.71 10.02 20.28
C HIS A 470 -0.02 10.44 21.55
N LEU A 471 0.74 10.65 22.62
CA LEU A 471 0.20 10.95 23.97
C LEU A 471 0.89 12.19 24.57
N ASP A 472 0.16 13.02 25.33
CA ASP A 472 0.70 14.17 26.06
C ASP A 472 1.13 13.82 27.49
N CYS A 473 1.72 12.65 27.68
CA CYS A 473 2.20 12.15 28.96
C CYS A 473 3.60 11.53 28.84
N ASP A 474 4.19 11.15 29.96
CA ASP A 474 5.40 10.33 29.98
C ASP A 474 5.08 8.82 29.96
N VAL A 475 6.08 7.99 29.70
CA VAL A 475 5.88 6.54 29.48
C VAL A 475 5.36 5.79 30.72
N ASP A 476 5.67 6.28 31.89
CA ASP A 476 5.23 5.72 33.18
C ASP A 476 3.76 6.01 33.50
N GLU A 477 3.13 6.94 32.78
CA GLU A 477 1.70 7.26 32.88
C GLU A 477 0.87 6.44 31.88
N VAL A 478 1.51 5.69 30.97
CA VAL A 478 0.83 4.88 29.95
C VAL A 478 0.12 3.69 30.56
N VAL A 479 -1.17 3.52 30.25
CA VAL A 479 -2.02 2.51 30.84
C VAL A 479 -2.25 1.34 29.87
N GLY A 480 -2.10 0.09 30.38
CA GLY A 480 -2.54 -1.12 29.70
C GLY A 480 -1.71 -1.55 28.48
N LEU A 481 -0.57 -0.89 28.23
CA LEU A 481 0.31 -1.21 27.12
C LEU A 481 1.61 -1.87 27.61
N ARG A 482 2.01 -2.91 26.92
CA ARG A 482 3.32 -3.52 27.15
C ARG A 482 4.37 -2.76 26.36
N ILE A 483 5.31 -2.15 27.08
CA ILE A 483 6.41 -1.39 26.49
C ILE A 483 7.64 -2.29 26.36
N ASP A 484 8.12 -2.51 25.14
CA ASP A 484 9.34 -3.27 24.83
C ASP A 484 9.84 -2.90 23.44
N ASP A 485 11.16 -2.67 23.29
CA ASP A 485 11.74 -2.20 22.02
C ASP A 485 11.85 -3.28 20.93
N LYS A 486 11.74 -4.56 21.28
CA LYS A 486 12.03 -5.68 20.37
C LYS A 486 10.88 -6.67 20.22
N GLU A 487 10.11 -6.88 21.28
CA GLU A 487 9.06 -7.89 21.27
C GLU A 487 7.98 -7.57 20.26
N LEU A 488 7.62 -8.56 19.43
CA LEU A 488 6.59 -8.44 18.41
C LEU A 488 5.21 -8.11 19.06
N GLY A 489 4.57 -7.05 18.58
CA GLY A 489 3.29 -6.58 19.11
C GLY A 489 3.36 -5.74 20.39
N ALA A 490 4.53 -5.61 21.01
CA ALA A 490 4.74 -4.64 22.08
C ALA A 490 4.89 -3.21 21.51
N TRP A 491 4.61 -2.24 22.34
CA TRP A 491 4.78 -0.84 22.02
C TRP A 491 6.19 -0.38 22.36
N LYS A 492 6.84 0.34 21.47
CA LYS A 492 8.14 1.00 21.71
C LYS A 492 7.97 2.51 21.73
N VAL A 493 8.80 3.20 22.48
CA VAL A 493 8.89 4.67 22.42
C VAL A 493 9.67 5.02 21.15
N GLU A 494 9.00 5.57 20.15
CA GLU A 494 9.64 6.00 18.90
C GLU A 494 10.19 7.42 19.03
N HIS A 495 9.41 8.32 19.60
CA HIS A 495 9.79 9.72 19.81
C HIS A 495 9.39 10.23 21.19
N ARG A 496 10.19 11.17 21.70
CA ARG A 496 9.87 12.03 22.84
C ARG A 496 9.93 13.47 22.37
N PHE A 497 8.84 14.20 22.50
CA PHE A 497 8.79 15.57 21.98
C PHE A 497 8.56 16.61 23.07
N LYS A 498 9.08 17.81 22.86
CA LYS A 498 8.92 18.98 23.73
C LYS A 498 7.61 19.71 23.44
N ARG A 499 7.19 19.67 22.18
CA ARG A 499 5.95 20.27 21.66
C ARG A 499 5.55 19.57 20.38
N ALA A 500 4.26 19.62 20.05
CA ALA A 500 3.76 19.13 18.78
C ALA A 500 2.59 20.01 18.30
N SER A 501 2.24 19.87 17.01
CA SER A 501 1.06 20.49 16.42
C SER A 501 0.39 19.51 15.47
N TYR A 502 -0.89 19.24 15.69
CA TYR A 502 -1.70 18.33 14.88
C TYR A 502 -2.72 19.14 14.09
N ILE A 503 -2.60 19.18 12.77
CA ILE A 503 -3.46 19.97 11.89
C ILE A 503 -4.63 19.11 11.39
N GLN A 504 -4.30 17.97 10.81
CA GLN A 504 -5.27 16.99 10.31
C GLN A 504 -4.62 15.61 10.20
N GLN A 505 -5.39 14.61 9.78
CA GLN A 505 -4.86 13.28 9.52
C GLN A 505 -3.65 13.34 8.56
N LYS A 506 -2.53 12.70 8.98
CA LYS A 506 -1.26 12.64 8.24
C LYS A 506 -0.59 14.01 7.99
N VAL A 507 -0.99 15.04 8.75
CA VAL A 507 -0.38 16.38 8.73
C VAL A 507 -0.14 16.84 10.16
N TYR A 508 1.09 16.70 10.61
CA TYR A 508 1.51 17.09 11.93
C TYR A 508 3.01 17.41 12.01
N PHE A 509 3.38 18.12 13.05
CA PHE A 509 4.75 18.45 13.43
C PHE A 509 5.01 17.98 14.86
N ILE A 510 6.20 17.46 15.11
CA ILE A 510 6.73 17.21 16.47
C ILE A 510 8.15 17.77 16.58
N ASP A 511 8.47 18.39 17.73
CA ASP A 511 9.81 18.83 18.09
C ASP A 511 10.43 17.75 18.97
N ASP A 512 11.07 16.77 18.32
CA ASP A 512 11.68 15.62 18.98
C ASP A 512 12.90 16.04 19.81
N VAL A 513 13.08 15.43 20.98
CA VAL A 513 14.17 15.76 21.90
C VAL A 513 15.55 15.46 21.32
N VAL A 514 15.65 14.45 20.44
CA VAL A 514 16.91 13.96 19.85
C VAL A 514 17.07 14.41 18.41
N GLU A 515 16.03 14.23 17.58
CA GLU A 515 16.08 14.47 16.13
C GLU A 515 15.75 15.92 15.76
N GLY A 516 15.13 16.68 16.66
CA GLY A 516 14.64 18.03 16.40
C GLY A 516 13.30 18.02 15.65
N ALA A 517 13.11 18.95 14.71
CA ALA A 517 11.87 19.10 13.97
C ALA A 517 11.60 17.91 13.05
N ILE A 518 10.47 17.24 13.26
CA ILE A 518 9.96 16.18 12.40
C ILE A 518 8.60 16.63 11.86
N LEU A 519 8.51 16.78 10.55
CA LEU A 519 7.30 17.14 9.84
C LEU A 519 6.75 15.94 9.09
N LYS A 520 5.50 15.60 9.34
CA LYS A 520 4.74 14.62 8.54
C LYS A 520 3.68 15.36 7.73
N TRP A 521 3.74 15.21 6.43
CA TRP A 521 2.78 15.80 5.51
C TRP A 521 2.55 14.87 4.34
N ALA A 522 1.39 14.18 4.32
CA ALA A 522 1.06 13.24 3.27
C ALA A 522 1.05 13.93 1.89
N GLY A 523 1.84 13.38 0.96
CA GLY A 523 1.96 13.91 -0.40
C GLY A 523 3.01 15.01 -0.60
N MET A 524 3.65 15.50 0.48
CA MET A 524 4.77 16.44 0.36
C MET A 524 6.02 15.71 -0.15
N LYS A 525 6.77 16.34 -1.06
CA LYS A 525 8.07 15.82 -1.52
C LYS A 525 9.10 15.89 -0.39
N ASP A 526 10.00 14.90 -0.33
CA ASP A 526 11.04 14.83 0.72
C ASP A 526 11.95 16.05 0.77
N GLU A 527 12.31 16.61 -0.40
CA GLU A 527 13.13 17.84 -0.48
C GLU A 527 12.43 19.04 0.15
N SER A 528 11.14 19.22 -0.13
CA SER A 528 10.33 20.30 0.46
C SER A 528 10.17 20.11 1.97
N ARG A 529 9.95 18.87 2.42
CA ARG A 529 9.84 18.52 3.83
C ARG A 529 11.13 18.85 4.59
N LYS A 530 12.28 18.44 4.07
CA LYS A 530 13.60 18.74 4.66
C LYS A 530 13.88 20.24 4.77
N GLN A 531 13.45 21.02 3.77
CA GLN A 531 13.58 22.48 3.81
C GLN A 531 12.75 23.09 4.95
N VAL A 532 11.50 22.66 5.13
CA VAL A 532 10.64 23.12 6.21
C VAL A 532 11.18 22.68 7.57
N GLU A 533 11.61 21.43 7.71
CA GLU A 533 12.25 20.90 8.93
C GLU A 533 13.51 21.69 9.29
N ALA A 534 14.34 22.06 8.32
CA ALA A 534 15.54 22.89 8.55
C ALA A 534 15.20 24.29 9.06
N ILE A 535 14.11 24.90 8.56
CA ILE A 535 13.63 26.20 9.05
C ILE A 535 13.09 26.08 10.47
N LEU A 536 12.30 25.05 10.77
CA LEU A 536 11.75 24.80 12.10
C LEU A 536 12.84 24.51 13.14
N ASN A 537 13.97 23.93 12.74
CA ASN A 537 15.12 23.69 13.61
C ASN A 537 15.93 24.96 13.91
N ASN A 538 15.88 25.99 13.05
CA ASN A 538 16.60 27.25 13.20
C ASN A 538 15.70 28.33 13.84
N SER A 539 15.17 28.05 15.02
CA SER A 539 14.10 28.80 15.69
C SER A 539 14.38 30.28 16.00
N ASP A 540 15.63 30.77 15.92
CA ASP A 540 15.97 32.16 16.23
C ASP A 540 15.69 33.15 15.10
N ASN A 541 15.39 32.71 13.88
CA ASN A 541 15.10 33.54 12.73
C ASN A 541 14.05 32.89 11.81
N ILE A 542 12.85 32.64 12.33
CA ILE A 542 11.75 32.15 11.49
C ILE A 542 11.24 33.31 10.63
N PRO A 543 11.37 33.25 9.30
CA PRO A 543 10.78 34.25 8.44
C PRO A 543 9.26 34.23 8.65
N SER A 544 8.64 35.41 8.73
CA SER A 544 7.17 35.57 8.74
C SER A 544 6.51 35.18 7.40
N ASN A 545 7.15 34.31 6.62
CA ASN A 545 6.78 34.03 5.24
C ASN A 545 6.01 32.72 5.12
N THR A 546 4.95 32.79 4.39
CA THR A 546 4.17 31.63 3.91
C THR A 546 4.96 30.87 2.87
N PHE A 547 5.10 29.58 3.02
CA PHE A 547 5.76 28.71 2.03
C PHE A 547 4.73 28.06 1.12
N SER A 548 4.99 28.09 -0.18
CA SER A 548 4.21 27.32 -1.13
C SER A 548 4.85 25.96 -1.32
N VAL A 549 4.14 24.90 -0.97
CA VAL A 549 4.61 23.51 -1.11
C VAL A 549 3.77 22.81 -2.16
N GLN A 550 4.47 22.26 -3.17
CA GLN A 550 3.83 21.41 -4.17
C GLN A 550 3.71 19.98 -3.60
N TYR A 551 2.49 19.48 -3.50
CA TYR A 551 2.24 18.10 -3.08
C TYR A 551 1.47 17.34 -4.15
N SER A 552 1.66 16.01 -4.17
CA SER A 552 0.88 15.12 -5.01
C SER A 552 -0.36 14.69 -4.25
N ARG A 553 -1.53 15.16 -4.65
CA ARG A 553 -2.80 14.61 -4.20
C ARG A 553 -3.21 13.43 -5.07
N ASP A 554 -4.16 12.65 -4.59
CA ASP A 554 -4.68 11.43 -5.18
C ASP A 554 -4.92 11.53 -6.69
N ILE A 555 -4.86 10.37 -7.33
CA ILE A 555 -5.20 10.25 -8.74
C ILE A 555 -6.69 10.54 -8.89
N VAL A 556 -7.03 11.66 -9.52
CA VAL A 556 -8.41 12.00 -9.88
C VAL A 556 -8.78 11.29 -11.16
N VAL A 557 -9.87 10.53 -11.13
CA VAL A 557 -10.45 9.91 -12.32
C VAL A 557 -11.47 10.85 -12.90
N ASP A 558 -11.25 11.28 -14.15
CA ASP A 558 -12.28 11.95 -14.92
C ASP A 558 -13.21 10.89 -15.53
N PHE A 559 -14.41 10.73 -14.94
CA PHE A 559 -15.39 9.74 -15.37
C PHE A 559 -16.05 10.08 -16.72
N VAL A 560 -16.01 11.34 -17.14
CA VAL A 560 -16.59 11.75 -18.42
C VAL A 560 -15.69 11.32 -19.58
N ASN A 561 -14.40 11.51 -19.41
CA ASN A 561 -13.38 11.19 -20.43
C ASN A 561 -12.63 9.90 -20.16
N PHE A 562 -12.96 9.18 -19.08
CA PHE A 562 -12.26 7.97 -18.61
C PHE A 562 -10.75 8.17 -18.45
N THR A 563 -10.33 9.37 -18.10
CA THR A 563 -8.92 9.71 -17.88
C THR A 563 -8.59 9.81 -16.40
N LYS A 564 -7.44 9.27 -16.03
CA LYS A 564 -6.90 9.37 -14.68
C LYS A 564 -5.75 10.36 -14.70
N ARG A 565 -5.79 11.40 -13.88
CA ARG A 565 -4.70 12.37 -13.75
C ARG A 565 -4.28 12.51 -12.30
N GLN A 566 -2.99 12.69 -12.07
CA GLN A 566 -2.48 13.07 -10.78
C GLN A 566 -2.67 14.58 -10.62
N VAL A 567 -3.40 15.00 -9.60
CA VAL A 567 -3.62 16.41 -9.29
C VAL A 567 -2.53 16.85 -8.33
N TYR A 568 -1.76 17.85 -8.75
CA TYR A 568 -0.80 18.53 -7.89
C TYR A 568 -1.50 19.76 -7.29
N GLY A 569 -1.51 19.86 -5.97
CA GLY A 569 -1.96 21.06 -5.28
C GLY A 569 -0.75 21.86 -4.80
N MET A 570 -0.90 23.18 -4.76
CA MET A 570 0.01 24.08 -4.04
C MET A 570 -0.66 24.45 -2.73
N TYR A 571 0.00 24.23 -1.60
CA TYR A 571 -0.40 24.72 -0.31
C TYR A 571 0.51 25.85 0.13
N ASN A 572 -0.09 26.89 0.66
CA ASN A 572 0.63 27.88 1.43
C ASN A 572 0.66 27.39 2.88
N ILE A 573 1.84 27.10 3.39
CA ILE A 573 2.07 26.73 4.77
C ILE A 573 2.44 27.99 5.53
N ASP A 574 1.68 28.36 6.55
CA ASP A 574 2.13 29.29 7.54
C ASP A 574 2.93 28.53 8.61
N ILE A 575 4.21 28.86 8.75
CA ILE A 575 5.07 28.27 9.77
C ILE A 575 4.48 28.49 11.18
N ASN A 576 3.75 29.57 11.38
CA ASN A 576 3.09 29.84 12.66
C ASN A 576 2.02 28.77 13.02
N ASP A 577 1.54 27.99 12.05
CA ASP A 577 0.64 26.85 12.32
C ASP A 577 1.35 25.72 13.07
N PHE A 578 2.71 25.66 13.01
CA PHE A 578 3.52 24.63 13.65
C PHE A 578 4.24 25.10 14.93
N ILE A 579 4.47 26.37 15.07
CA ILE A 579 5.15 27.00 16.22
C ILE A 579 4.09 27.59 17.13
#